data_b87ea7f7d352711aa8eddeab8993d288
#
_entry.id   b87ea7f7d352711aa8eddeab8993d288
#
_cell.length_a   1.000
_cell.length_b   1.000
_cell.length_c   1.000
_cell.angle_alpha   90.00
_cell.angle_beta   90.00
_cell.angle_gamma   90.00
#
_symmetry.space_group_name_H-M   'P 1'
#
loop_
_entity.id
_entity.type
_entity.pdbx_description
1 polymer ?
#
loop_
_entity_poly.entity_id
_entity_poly.type
_entity_poly.pdbx_seq_one_letter_code
_entity_poly.pdbx_strand_id
1 'polypeptide(L)'
;MLYGIPTLMDLPDLDALSRFCAENGFQFVELNMTFPWFQPGVIDPATIRALMRKYGIVYTVHLNDQVNPFEFSPEMRRGCLENARFALELARELEMPRLNMHLLPGTYSSINGVKTYLYGHCIDLYLDHVRRFRDLVDQELRGLKTVFCIENTGGFHSYQRKAIDLMLESPAFGLTFDVGHSYRAGGKDEPFILSHAERLRHFHIHDCDAKANHLSFGEGRIDLVRYLEMARRLDAGVVVEVKESGALLRSREYRIRPRIW
;
A
#
# COMPACT_ATOMS: atom_id res chain seq x y z
N MET A 1 -14.97 -5.54 6.96
CA MET A 1 -13.74 -4.72 7.04
C MET A 1 -12.77 -5.36 8.00
N LEU A 2 -11.47 -5.42 7.67
CA LEU A 2 -10.40 -5.95 8.51
C LEU A 2 -9.44 -4.84 8.90
N TYR A 3 -8.94 -4.88 10.13
CA TYR A 3 -7.88 -4.01 10.61
C TYR A 3 -6.55 -4.76 10.68
N GLY A 4 -5.51 -4.13 10.21
CA GLY A 4 -4.16 -4.66 10.19
C GLY A 4 -3.13 -3.70 10.76
N ILE A 5 -1.93 -4.23 10.88
CA ILE A 5 -0.76 -3.50 11.33
C ILE A 5 0.32 -3.53 10.26
N PRO A 6 1.17 -2.51 10.16
CA PRO A 6 2.35 -2.56 9.30
C PRO A 6 3.43 -3.45 9.91
N THR A 7 4.51 -3.67 9.18
CA THR A 7 5.75 -4.19 9.73
C THR A 7 6.30 -3.21 10.78
N LEU A 8 6.53 -3.69 12.00
CA LEU A 8 7.03 -2.91 13.13
C LEU A 8 8.49 -3.27 13.43
N MET A 9 9.37 -2.26 13.46
CA MET A 9 10.82 -2.46 13.63
C MET A 9 11.23 -2.76 15.08
N ASP A 10 10.40 -2.40 16.03
CA ASP A 10 10.65 -2.62 17.46
C ASP A 10 10.24 -4.03 17.94
N LEU A 11 9.71 -4.87 17.05
CA LEU A 11 9.44 -6.28 17.30
C LEU A 11 10.56 -7.14 16.70
N PRO A 12 11.05 -8.17 17.42
CA PRO A 12 12.30 -8.84 17.07
C PRO A 12 12.22 -9.73 15.83
N ASP A 13 11.03 -10.27 15.51
CA ASP A 13 10.83 -11.21 14.41
C ASP A 13 9.36 -11.31 13.96
N LEU A 14 9.13 -12.10 12.93
CA LEU A 14 7.80 -12.27 12.34
C LEU A 14 6.83 -13.01 13.28
N ASP A 15 7.30 -13.91 14.15
CA ASP A 15 6.46 -14.58 15.15
C ASP A 15 5.95 -13.57 16.19
N ALA A 16 6.84 -12.71 16.70
CA ALA A 16 6.49 -11.65 17.64
C ALA A 16 5.51 -10.65 17.02
N LEU A 17 5.72 -10.26 15.76
CA LEU A 17 4.83 -9.37 15.03
C LEU A 17 3.44 -10.00 14.83
N SER A 18 3.39 -11.27 14.45
CA SER A 18 2.14 -12.02 14.25
C SER A 18 1.36 -12.21 15.55
N ARG A 19 2.06 -12.56 16.62
CA ARG A 19 1.50 -12.67 17.95
C ARG A 19 0.94 -11.33 18.43
N PHE A 20 1.71 -10.25 18.30
CA PHE A 20 1.28 -8.90 18.66
C PHE A 20 0.01 -8.50 17.90
N CYS A 21 -0.05 -8.78 16.59
CA CYS A 21 -1.24 -8.56 15.76
C CYS A 21 -2.47 -9.25 16.37
N ALA A 22 -2.39 -10.57 16.59
CA ALA A 22 -3.50 -11.38 17.10
C ALA A 22 -3.94 -10.97 18.52
N GLU A 23 -2.98 -10.84 19.46
CA GLU A 23 -3.26 -10.51 20.87
C GLU A 23 -3.90 -9.12 21.04
N ASN A 24 -3.66 -8.21 20.09
CA ASN A 24 -4.23 -6.86 20.10
C ASN A 24 -5.50 -6.72 19.25
N GLY A 25 -6.05 -7.83 18.74
CA GLY A 25 -7.33 -7.84 18.03
C GLY A 25 -7.26 -7.37 16.59
N PHE A 26 -6.06 -7.28 16.01
CA PHE A 26 -5.87 -7.06 14.58
C PHE A 26 -5.98 -8.37 13.81
N GLN A 27 -6.35 -8.30 12.55
CA GLN A 27 -6.67 -9.47 11.74
C GLN A 27 -5.64 -9.75 10.65
N PHE A 28 -4.79 -8.77 10.31
CA PHE A 28 -3.74 -8.99 9.32
C PHE A 28 -2.48 -8.17 9.62
N VAL A 29 -1.37 -8.65 9.07
CA VAL A 29 -0.08 -7.94 9.03
C VAL A 29 0.23 -7.57 7.59
N GLU A 30 0.61 -6.33 7.34
CA GLU A 30 1.18 -5.91 6.07
C GLU A 30 2.70 -6.01 6.11
N LEU A 31 3.23 -6.95 5.32
CA LEU A 31 4.67 -7.14 5.17
C LEU A 31 5.22 -6.07 4.22
N ASN A 32 6.15 -5.26 4.68
CA ASN A 32 6.80 -4.27 3.82
C ASN A 32 8.11 -4.84 3.27
N MET A 33 8.15 -5.06 1.95
CA MET A 33 9.32 -5.60 1.23
C MET A 33 10.50 -4.61 1.15
N THR A 34 10.41 -3.41 1.71
CA THR A 34 11.59 -2.55 1.92
C THR A 34 12.55 -3.15 2.93
N PHE A 35 12.03 -3.95 3.89
CA PHE A 35 12.87 -4.59 4.91
C PHE A 35 13.65 -5.80 4.36
N PRO A 36 14.95 -5.95 4.76
CA PRO A 36 15.81 -7.00 4.22
C PRO A 36 15.28 -8.43 4.42
N TRP A 37 14.58 -8.68 5.53
CA TRP A 37 14.05 -10.00 5.87
C TRP A 37 12.77 -10.38 5.09
N PHE A 38 12.19 -9.45 4.34
CA PHE A 38 11.03 -9.70 3.45
C PHE A 38 11.38 -9.62 1.97
N GLN A 39 12.65 -9.62 1.63
CA GLN A 39 13.11 -9.61 0.24
C GLN A 39 12.93 -10.97 -0.44
N PRO A 40 12.88 -11.01 -1.80
CA PRO A 40 12.91 -12.24 -2.56
C PRO A 40 14.08 -13.14 -2.16
N GLY A 41 13.80 -14.44 -1.95
CA GLY A 41 14.80 -15.43 -1.54
C GLY A 41 15.15 -15.43 -0.05
N VAL A 42 14.63 -14.50 0.76
CA VAL A 42 14.81 -14.46 2.21
C VAL A 42 13.54 -14.91 2.93
N ILE A 43 12.40 -14.39 2.50
CA ILE A 43 11.10 -14.76 3.09
C ILE A 43 10.73 -16.20 2.71
N ASP A 44 10.31 -16.98 3.70
CA ASP A 44 9.85 -18.36 3.51
C ASP A 44 8.31 -18.43 3.59
N PRO A 45 7.63 -18.75 2.48
CA PRO A 45 6.16 -18.89 2.49
C PRO A 45 5.64 -19.95 3.47
N ALA A 46 6.40 -21.02 3.72
CA ALA A 46 5.98 -22.06 4.65
C ALA A 46 5.93 -21.53 6.09
N THR A 47 6.88 -20.70 6.47
CA THR A 47 6.90 -19.98 7.76
C THR A 47 5.69 -19.07 7.89
N ILE A 48 5.39 -18.25 6.88
CA ILE A 48 4.19 -17.38 6.90
C ILE A 48 2.92 -18.21 7.06
N ARG A 49 2.77 -19.26 6.28
CA ARG A 49 1.60 -20.16 6.35
C ARG A 49 1.44 -20.81 7.73
N ALA A 50 2.54 -21.16 8.38
CA ALA A 50 2.52 -21.68 9.75
C ALA A 50 2.02 -20.64 10.76
N LEU A 51 2.47 -19.38 10.63
CA LEU A 51 2.06 -18.27 11.47
C LEU A 51 0.60 -17.86 11.23
N MET A 52 0.14 -17.87 9.98
CA MET A 52 -1.29 -17.68 9.66
C MET A 52 -2.17 -18.66 10.43
N ARG A 53 -1.79 -19.95 10.42
CA ARG A 53 -2.55 -21.00 11.15
C ARG A 53 -2.43 -20.86 12.66
N LYS A 54 -1.22 -20.54 13.15
CA LYS A 54 -0.93 -20.43 14.60
C LYS A 54 -1.73 -19.30 15.25
N TYR A 55 -1.84 -18.16 14.55
CA TYR A 55 -2.42 -16.94 15.12
C TYR A 55 -3.80 -16.58 14.55
N GLY A 56 -4.28 -17.28 13.52
CA GLY A 56 -5.58 -17.00 12.88
C GLY A 56 -5.62 -15.65 12.15
N ILE A 57 -4.48 -15.18 11.67
CA ILE A 57 -4.34 -13.90 10.94
C ILE A 57 -4.05 -14.16 9.46
N VAL A 58 -4.26 -13.14 8.64
CA VAL A 58 -3.82 -13.14 7.24
C VAL A 58 -2.67 -12.16 7.04
N TYR A 59 -2.05 -12.19 5.85
CA TYR A 59 -1.01 -11.24 5.48
C TYR A 59 -1.39 -10.52 4.18
N THR A 60 -0.92 -9.31 4.06
CA THR A 60 -0.85 -8.51 2.83
C THR A 60 0.61 -8.15 2.57
N VAL A 61 0.91 -7.66 1.39
CA VAL A 61 2.27 -7.23 1.05
C VAL A 61 2.24 -5.79 0.56
N HIS A 62 3.08 -4.97 1.16
CA HIS A 62 3.51 -3.71 0.59
C HIS A 62 4.83 -3.95 -0.17
N LEU A 63 4.85 -3.71 -1.47
CA LEU A 63 6.07 -3.82 -2.26
C LEU A 63 7.13 -2.86 -1.71
N ASN A 64 8.39 -3.12 -2.07
CA ASN A 64 9.46 -2.20 -1.71
C ASN A 64 9.13 -0.77 -2.19
N ASP A 65 9.32 0.22 -1.33
CA ASP A 65 8.95 1.63 -1.56
C ASP A 65 9.59 2.24 -2.80
N GLN A 66 10.70 1.63 -3.29
CA GLN A 66 11.44 2.07 -4.47
C GLN A 66 11.13 1.26 -5.73
N VAL A 67 10.25 0.27 -5.66
CA VAL A 67 9.85 -0.52 -6.84
C VAL A 67 9.09 0.36 -7.82
N ASN A 68 9.64 0.47 -9.02
CA ASN A 68 9.06 1.26 -10.10
C ASN A 68 9.08 0.45 -11.41
N PRO A 69 8.04 -0.34 -11.70
CA PRO A 69 7.98 -1.20 -12.89
C PRO A 69 7.87 -0.42 -14.20
N PHE A 70 7.83 0.91 -14.14
CA PHE A 70 7.69 1.80 -15.28
C PHE A 70 9.00 2.46 -15.71
N GLU A 71 10.13 2.12 -15.07
CA GLU A 71 11.43 2.69 -15.35
C GLU A 71 11.81 2.64 -16.84
N PHE A 72 12.44 3.72 -17.33
CA PHE A 72 12.90 3.78 -18.71
C PHE A 72 14.18 2.97 -18.92
N SER A 73 15.06 2.84 -17.91
CA SER A 73 16.16 1.91 -17.95
C SER A 73 15.66 0.46 -17.99
N PRO A 74 15.99 -0.33 -19.03
CA PRO A 74 15.52 -1.71 -19.12
C PRO A 74 16.01 -2.59 -17.97
N GLU A 75 17.23 -2.37 -17.47
CA GLU A 75 17.84 -3.15 -16.39
C GLU A 75 17.13 -2.87 -15.06
N MET A 76 16.89 -1.59 -14.73
CA MET A 76 16.15 -1.19 -13.53
C MET A 76 14.71 -1.69 -13.59
N ARG A 77 14.05 -1.49 -14.71
CA ARG A 77 12.68 -1.99 -14.91
C ARG A 77 12.58 -3.49 -14.73
N ARG A 78 13.53 -4.27 -15.29
CA ARG A 78 13.56 -5.73 -15.12
C ARG A 78 13.65 -6.12 -13.66
N GLY A 79 14.56 -5.52 -12.87
CA GLY A 79 14.67 -5.79 -11.43
C GLY A 79 13.40 -5.43 -10.66
N CYS A 80 12.75 -4.30 -11.01
CA CYS A 80 11.47 -3.93 -10.41
C CYS A 80 10.34 -4.92 -10.77
N LEU A 81 10.29 -5.40 -12.01
CA LEU A 81 9.31 -6.39 -12.45
C LEU A 81 9.53 -7.75 -11.77
N GLU A 82 10.78 -8.18 -11.57
CA GLU A 82 11.12 -9.40 -10.83
C GLU A 82 10.67 -9.31 -9.36
N ASN A 83 10.87 -8.14 -8.72
CA ASN A 83 10.37 -7.90 -7.36
C ASN A 83 8.84 -7.96 -7.29
N ALA A 84 8.14 -7.35 -8.25
CA ALA A 84 6.69 -7.39 -8.33
C ALA A 84 6.17 -8.83 -8.60
N ARG A 85 6.83 -9.60 -9.48
CA ARG A 85 6.48 -11.02 -9.72
C ARG A 85 6.59 -11.86 -8.47
N PHE A 86 7.67 -11.69 -7.71
CA PHE A 86 7.82 -12.40 -6.44
C PHE A 86 6.67 -12.11 -5.47
N ALA A 87 6.26 -10.84 -5.35
CA ALA A 87 5.11 -10.47 -4.51
C ALA A 87 3.80 -11.11 -5.02
N LEU A 88 3.59 -11.17 -6.34
CA LEU A 88 2.45 -11.82 -6.96
C LEU A 88 2.44 -13.34 -6.72
N GLU A 89 3.60 -14.01 -6.83
CA GLU A 89 3.77 -15.43 -6.53
C GLU A 89 3.48 -15.73 -5.06
N LEU A 90 4.02 -14.91 -4.14
CA LEU A 90 3.77 -15.03 -2.71
C LEU A 90 2.29 -14.86 -2.38
N ALA A 91 1.64 -13.86 -2.99
CA ALA A 91 0.21 -13.63 -2.81
C ALA A 91 -0.65 -14.79 -3.32
N ARG A 92 -0.27 -15.38 -4.45
CA ARG A 92 -0.94 -16.58 -5.00
C ARG A 92 -0.78 -17.78 -4.08
N GLU A 93 0.45 -18.04 -3.62
CA GLU A 93 0.76 -19.20 -2.78
C GLU A 93 0.06 -19.14 -1.42
N LEU A 94 -0.07 -17.95 -0.84
CA LEU A 94 -0.62 -17.74 0.49
C LEU A 94 -2.07 -17.20 0.47
N GLU A 95 -2.67 -17.08 -0.71
CA GLU A 95 -4.03 -16.52 -0.90
C GLU A 95 -4.19 -15.15 -0.23
N MET A 96 -3.14 -14.31 -0.34
CA MET A 96 -3.15 -12.99 0.26
C MET A 96 -4.20 -12.08 -0.41
N PRO A 97 -5.02 -11.37 0.35
CA PRO A 97 -6.12 -10.61 -0.24
C PRO A 97 -5.67 -9.35 -0.98
N ARG A 98 -4.51 -8.80 -0.64
CA ARG A 98 -4.03 -7.52 -1.20
C ARG A 98 -2.53 -7.47 -1.35
N LEU A 99 -2.10 -6.81 -2.42
CA LEU A 99 -0.75 -6.27 -2.63
C LEU A 99 -0.88 -4.75 -2.72
N ASN A 100 0.09 -4.01 -2.22
CA ASN A 100 0.12 -2.57 -2.25
C ASN A 100 1.42 -2.05 -2.87
N MET A 101 1.37 -0.99 -3.66
CA MET A 101 2.53 -0.38 -4.29
C MET A 101 2.37 1.15 -4.36
N HIS A 102 3.42 1.87 -4.01
CA HIS A 102 3.53 3.30 -4.28
C HIS A 102 3.55 3.58 -5.78
N LEU A 103 2.81 4.58 -6.23
CA LEU A 103 2.97 5.08 -7.60
C LEU A 103 3.99 6.22 -7.61
N LEU A 104 5.25 5.88 -7.88
CA LEU A 104 6.35 6.83 -7.89
C LEU A 104 6.23 7.82 -9.07
N PRO A 105 6.62 9.10 -8.88
CA PRO A 105 6.57 10.10 -9.96
C PRO A 105 7.65 9.89 -11.02
N GLY A 106 8.60 9.00 -10.78
CA GLY A 106 9.71 8.69 -11.70
C GLY A 106 10.81 9.74 -11.70
N THR A 107 11.75 9.55 -12.62
CA THR A 107 12.92 10.41 -12.79
C THR A 107 12.53 11.77 -13.37
N TYR A 108 13.21 12.82 -12.95
CA TYR A 108 13.04 14.17 -13.48
C TYR A 108 14.36 14.76 -13.97
N SER A 109 14.25 15.74 -14.87
CA SER A 109 15.35 16.62 -15.28
C SER A 109 15.03 18.06 -14.91
N SER A 110 16.04 18.87 -14.64
CA SER A 110 15.85 20.30 -14.43
C SER A 110 16.03 21.04 -15.76
N ILE A 111 14.96 21.62 -16.27
CA ILE A 111 14.98 22.41 -17.51
C ILE A 111 14.71 23.85 -17.13
N ASN A 112 15.69 24.76 -17.35
CA ASN A 112 15.59 26.16 -16.95
C ASN A 112 15.16 26.38 -15.49
N GLY A 113 15.69 25.53 -14.57
CA GLY A 113 15.34 25.57 -13.14
C GLY A 113 14.00 24.96 -12.78
N VAL A 114 13.23 24.44 -13.74
CA VAL A 114 11.95 23.79 -13.52
C VAL A 114 12.11 22.28 -13.50
N LYS A 115 11.62 21.64 -12.43
CA LYS A 115 11.59 20.18 -12.30
C LYS A 115 10.60 19.58 -13.29
N THR A 116 11.10 18.87 -14.30
CA THR A 116 10.30 18.26 -15.36
C THR A 116 10.40 16.74 -15.25
N TYR A 117 9.30 16.07 -14.93
CA TYR A 117 9.25 14.61 -14.83
C TYR A 117 9.20 13.95 -16.21
N LEU A 118 10.09 12.99 -16.45
CA LEU A 118 10.24 12.34 -17.74
C LEU A 118 9.02 11.51 -18.15
N TYR A 119 8.28 10.95 -17.20
CA TYR A 119 7.04 10.21 -17.51
C TYR A 119 5.97 11.09 -18.13
N GLY A 120 5.84 12.34 -17.67
CA GLY A 120 4.94 13.32 -18.29
C GLY A 120 5.41 13.76 -19.66
N HIS A 121 6.73 13.88 -19.88
CA HIS A 121 7.33 14.28 -21.14
C HIS A 121 7.28 13.16 -22.18
N CYS A 122 7.51 11.91 -21.78
CA CYS A 122 7.49 10.72 -22.63
C CYS A 122 6.25 9.88 -22.35
N ILE A 123 5.09 10.50 -22.38
CA ILE A 123 3.83 9.90 -21.89
C ILE A 123 3.47 8.58 -22.59
N ASP A 124 3.65 8.48 -23.90
CA ASP A 124 3.27 7.29 -24.66
C ASP A 124 4.12 6.07 -24.27
N LEU A 125 5.44 6.27 -24.10
CA LEU A 125 6.34 5.22 -23.62
C LEU A 125 6.03 4.82 -22.19
N TYR A 126 5.74 5.80 -21.31
CA TYR A 126 5.33 5.52 -19.94
C TYR A 126 4.05 4.68 -19.90
N LEU A 127 3.01 5.08 -20.64
CA LEU A 127 1.74 4.34 -20.68
C LEU A 127 1.88 2.96 -21.33
N ASP A 128 2.83 2.76 -22.27
CA ASP A 128 3.14 1.41 -22.79
C ASP A 128 3.69 0.51 -21.69
N HIS A 129 4.62 1.01 -20.85
CA HIS A 129 5.11 0.24 -19.69
C HIS A 129 3.99 -0.05 -18.67
N VAL A 130 3.09 0.92 -18.44
CA VAL A 130 1.93 0.73 -17.56
C VAL A 130 0.98 -0.36 -18.10
N ARG A 131 0.69 -0.39 -19.41
CA ARG A 131 -0.13 -1.46 -20.02
C ARG A 131 0.50 -2.83 -19.83
N ARG A 132 1.80 -2.96 -20.11
CA ARG A 132 2.53 -4.23 -19.93
C ARG A 132 2.51 -4.71 -18.49
N PHE A 133 2.65 -3.80 -17.54
CA PHE A 133 2.55 -4.14 -16.11
C PHE A 133 1.12 -4.54 -15.72
N ARG A 134 0.11 -3.79 -16.19
CA ARG A 134 -1.31 -4.15 -15.99
C ARG A 134 -1.60 -5.56 -16.50
N ASP A 135 -1.20 -5.85 -17.73
CA ASP A 135 -1.46 -7.13 -18.36
C ASP A 135 -0.73 -8.28 -17.65
N LEU A 136 0.49 -8.02 -17.13
CA LEU A 136 1.22 -8.96 -16.29
C LEU A 136 0.43 -9.27 -15.00
N VAL A 137 0.02 -8.25 -14.26
CA VAL A 137 -0.73 -8.42 -12.99
C VAL A 137 -2.06 -9.12 -13.24
N ASP A 138 -2.79 -8.74 -14.29
CA ASP A 138 -4.04 -9.37 -14.70
C ASP A 138 -3.87 -10.86 -15.00
N GLN A 139 -2.80 -11.22 -15.70
CA GLN A 139 -2.46 -12.61 -15.97
C GLN A 139 -2.12 -13.37 -14.69
N GLU A 140 -1.28 -12.80 -13.83
CA GLU A 140 -0.79 -13.45 -12.62
C GLU A 140 -1.88 -13.61 -11.55
N LEU A 141 -2.82 -12.69 -11.45
CA LEU A 141 -3.92 -12.73 -10.48
C LEU A 141 -5.21 -13.36 -11.04
N ARG A 142 -5.19 -13.87 -12.26
CA ARG A 142 -6.38 -14.46 -12.88
C ARG A 142 -6.96 -15.61 -12.06
N GLY A 143 -8.24 -15.49 -11.73
CA GLY A 143 -8.96 -16.48 -10.93
C GLY A 143 -8.74 -16.35 -9.42
N LEU A 144 -7.90 -15.44 -8.97
CA LEU A 144 -7.69 -15.14 -7.55
C LEU A 144 -8.60 -14.00 -7.08
N LYS A 145 -8.80 -13.91 -5.77
CA LYS A 145 -9.50 -12.77 -5.13
C LYS A 145 -8.54 -11.66 -4.71
N THR A 146 -7.26 -11.84 -4.95
CA THR A 146 -6.21 -10.86 -4.65
C THR A 146 -6.38 -9.61 -5.50
N VAL A 147 -6.22 -8.44 -4.89
CA VAL A 147 -6.24 -7.14 -5.58
C VAL A 147 -4.90 -6.46 -5.43
N PHE A 148 -4.35 -5.96 -6.53
CA PHE A 148 -3.15 -5.14 -6.56
C PHE A 148 -3.53 -3.66 -6.42
N CYS A 149 -3.24 -3.07 -5.28
CA CYS A 149 -3.62 -1.70 -4.95
C CYS A 149 -2.50 -0.71 -5.27
N ILE A 150 -2.89 0.44 -5.80
CA ILE A 150 -2.01 1.56 -6.08
C ILE A 150 -2.23 2.65 -5.04
N GLU A 151 -1.16 3.09 -4.41
CA GLU A 151 -1.18 4.03 -3.29
C GLU A 151 -0.72 5.43 -3.68
N ASN A 152 -1.34 6.44 -3.08
CA ASN A 152 -0.93 7.84 -3.16
C ASN A 152 0.20 8.16 -2.17
N THR A 153 1.22 8.88 -2.64
CA THR A 153 2.40 9.26 -1.83
C THR A 153 2.61 10.75 -1.66
N GLY A 154 2.02 11.59 -2.48
CA GLY A 154 2.30 13.02 -2.34
C GLY A 154 1.72 13.96 -3.40
N GLY A 155 0.62 13.60 -4.01
CA GLY A 155 -0.06 14.36 -5.05
C GLY A 155 0.20 13.79 -6.44
N PHE A 156 -0.79 13.10 -7.00
CA PHE A 156 -0.69 12.51 -8.34
C PHE A 156 -0.57 13.59 -9.42
N HIS A 157 0.48 13.50 -10.20
CA HIS A 157 0.61 14.25 -11.45
C HIS A 157 -0.42 13.79 -12.49
N SER A 158 -0.70 14.61 -13.49
CA SER A 158 -1.66 14.28 -14.55
C SER A 158 -1.34 12.98 -15.30
N TYR A 159 -0.07 12.68 -15.53
CA TYR A 159 0.37 11.44 -16.16
C TYR A 159 0.20 10.21 -15.23
N GLN A 160 0.34 10.38 -13.91
CA GLN A 160 0.07 9.32 -12.95
C GLN A 160 -1.43 8.99 -12.87
N ARG A 161 -2.30 10.01 -12.92
CA ARG A 161 -3.76 9.78 -12.99
C ARG A 161 -4.14 8.98 -14.23
N LYS A 162 -3.59 9.32 -15.41
CA LYS A 162 -3.79 8.52 -16.63
C LYS A 162 -3.30 7.08 -16.49
N ALA A 163 -2.18 6.87 -15.79
CA ALA A 163 -1.67 5.53 -15.51
C ALA A 163 -2.60 4.75 -14.58
N ILE A 164 -3.15 5.40 -13.55
CA ILE A 164 -4.13 4.79 -12.65
C ILE A 164 -5.40 4.43 -13.43
N ASP A 165 -5.97 5.34 -14.22
CA ASP A 165 -7.14 5.09 -15.04
C ASP A 165 -6.92 3.85 -15.92
N LEU A 166 -5.74 3.75 -16.56
CA LEU A 166 -5.36 2.62 -17.40
C LEU A 166 -5.21 1.30 -16.61
N MET A 167 -4.63 1.33 -15.41
CA MET A 167 -4.54 0.13 -14.56
C MET A 167 -5.91 -0.32 -14.07
N LEU A 168 -6.78 0.60 -13.72
CA LEU A 168 -8.14 0.33 -13.25
C LEU A 168 -9.09 -0.21 -14.33
N GLU A 169 -8.70 -0.25 -15.61
CA GLU A 169 -9.42 -1.01 -16.64
C GLU A 169 -9.44 -2.51 -16.33
N SER A 170 -8.43 -3.03 -15.58
CA SER A 170 -8.41 -4.40 -15.10
C SER A 170 -9.07 -4.52 -13.71
N PRO A 171 -9.91 -5.55 -13.48
CA PRO A 171 -10.48 -5.83 -12.16
C PRO A 171 -9.43 -6.28 -11.13
N ALA A 172 -8.23 -6.71 -11.57
CA ALA A 172 -7.13 -7.09 -10.70
C ALA A 172 -6.53 -5.90 -9.93
N PHE A 173 -6.81 -4.65 -10.38
CA PHE A 173 -6.30 -3.46 -9.71
C PHE A 173 -7.36 -2.78 -8.84
N GLY A 174 -6.88 -2.17 -7.77
CA GLY A 174 -7.63 -1.30 -6.88
C GLY A 174 -6.78 -0.13 -6.41
N LEU A 175 -7.31 0.64 -5.46
CA LEU A 175 -6.62 1.77 -4.86
C LEU A 175 -6.42 1.53 -3.37
N THR A 176 -5.28 1.98 -2.87
CA THR A 176 -5.03 2.27 -1.47
C THR A 176 -5.13 3.77 -1.26
N PHE A 177 -5.89 4.19 -0.27
CA PHE A 177 -5.92 5.58 0.16
C PHE A 177 -5.09 5.74 1.42
N ASP A 178 -3.88 6.30 1.29
CA ASP A 178 -3.13 6.80 2.42
C ASP A 178 -3.62 8.22 2.75
N VAL A 179 -4.27 8.33 3.90
CA VAL A 179 -4.92 9.58 4.34
C VAL A 179 -3.91 10.59 4.86
N GLY A 180 -2.82 10.12 5.46
CA GLY A 180 -1.75 11.00 5.95
C GLY A 180 -0.93 11.61 4.81
N HIS A 181 -0.55 10.80 3.83
CA HIS A 181 0.11 11.28 2.62
C HIS A 181 -0.77 12.30 1.88
N SER A 182 -2.07 12.02 1.77
CA SER A 182 -3.03 12.96 1.16
C SER A 182 -3.10 14.27 1.93
N TYR A 183 -3.22 14.23 3.27
CA TYR A 183 -3.25 15.42 4.12
C TYR A 183 -1.99 16.28 3.92
N ARG A 184 -0.81 15.68 3.95
CA ARG A 184 0.47 16.37 3.72
C ARG A 184 0.61 16.95 2.32
N ALA A 185 -0.02 16.33 1.33
CA ALA A 185 -0.11 16.84 -0.04
C ALA A 185 -1.17 17.95 -0.22
N GLY A 186 -1.83 18.37 0.87
CA GLY A 186 -2.89 19.36 0.86
C GLY A 186 -4.21 18.85 0.28
N GLY A 187 -4.47 17.54 0.40
CA GLY A 187 -5.70 16.90 -0.07
C GLY A 187 -5.84 16.78 -1.59
N LYS A 188 -4.76 16.99 -2.35
CA LYS A 188 -4.79 17.05 -3.82
C LYS A 188 -5.23 15.76 -4.50
N ASP A 189 -5.00 14.61 -3.83
CA ASP A 189 -5.32 13.29 -4.38
C ASP A 189 -6.75 12.87 -4.07
N GLU A 190 -7.30 13.34 -2.98
CA GLU A 190 -8.59 12.89 -2.48
C GLU A 190 -9.73 12.99 -3.51
N PRO A 191 -9.94 14.12 -4.24
CA PRO A 191 -11.00 14.18 -5.23
C PRO A 191 -10.86 13.14 -6.34
N PHE A 192 -9.62 12.87 -6.79
CA PHE A 192 -9.36 11.84 -7.80
C PHE A 192 -9.59 10.44 -7.25
N ILE A 193 -9.09 10.13 -6.06
CA ILE A 193 -9.29 8.83 -5.41
C ILE A 193 -10.78 8.57 -5.17
N LEU A 194 -11.51 9.57 -4.69
CA LEU A 194 -12.96 9.45 -4.44
C LEU A 194 -13.79 9.33 -5.72
N SER A 195 -13.32 9.84 -6.85
CA SER A 195 -13.97 9.58 -8.14
C SER A 195 -13.91 8.11 -8.57
N HIS A 196 -13.03 7.31 -7.92
CA HIS A 196 -12.88 5.87 -8.12
C HIS A 196 -13.20 5.09 -6.83
N ALA A 197 -14.14 5.60 -6.00
CA ALA A 197 -14.44 5.02 -4.69
C ALA A 197 -14.81 3.53 -4.74
N GLU A 198 -15.47 3.09 -5.84
CA GLU A 198 -15.82 1.68 -6.06
C GLU A 198 -14.59 0.77 -6.29
N ARG A 199 -13.41 1.35 -6.50
CA ARG A 199 -12.12 0.65 -6.66
C ARG A 199 -11.24 0.76 -5.41
N LEU A 200 -11.64 1.50 -4.37
CA LEU A 200 -10.94 1.52 -3.09
C LEU A 200 -11.08 0.17 -2.40
N ARG A 201 -9.93 -0.45 -2.07
CA ARG A 201 -9.85 -1.76 -1.43
C ARG A 201 -9.04 -1.75 -0.16
N HIS A 202 -8.25 -0.71 0.02
CA HIS A 202 -7.30 -0.61 1.11
C HIS A 202 -7.15 0.84 1.59
N PHE A 203 -6.83 1.00 2.86
CA PHE A 203 -6.52 2.28 3.47
C PHE A 203 -5.28 2.15 4.33
N HIS A 204 -4.39 3.12 4.22
CA HIS A 204 -3.38 3.41 5.22
C HIS A 204 -3.86 4.59 6.04
N ILE A 205 -4.09 4.35 7.32
CA ILE A 205 -4.61 5.37 8.23
C ILE A 205 -3.62 5.58 9.37
N HIS A 206 -3.14 6.78 9.48
CA HIS A 206 -2.35 7.29 10.58
C HIS A 206 -2.71 8.76 10.79
N ASP A 207 -2.43 9.30 11.96
CA ASP A 207 -2.60 10.72 12.15
C ASP A 207 -1.35 11.48 11.72
N CYS A 208 -1.49 12.74 11.41
CA CYS A 208 -0.37 13.62 11.11
C CYS A 208 -0.71 15.08 11.34
N ASP A 209 0.33 15.90 11.40
CA ASP A 209 0.22 17.35 11.39
C ASP A 209 1.23 17.96 10.39
N ALA A 210 1.45 19.28 10.47
CA ALA A 210 2.37 19.98 9.58
C ALA A 210 3.85 19.57 9.80
N LYS A 211 4.19 18.96 10.95
CA LYS A 211 5.57 18.65 11.36
C LYS A 211 5.88 17.17 11.28
N ALA A 212 4.91 16.31 11.64
CA ALA A 212 5.12 14.88 11.80
C ALA A 212 4.09 14.05 11.02
N ASN A 213 4.53 12.88 10.57
CA ASN A 213 3.73 11.86 9.90
C ASN A 213 3.70 10.58 10.75
N HIS A 214 2.81 9.66 10.46
CA HIS A 214 2.63 8.38 11.16
C HIS A 214 2.44 8.53 12.68
N LEU A 215 1.74 9.59 13.11
CA LEU A 215 1.37 9.81 14.50
C LEU A 215 0.29 8.81 14.93
N SER A 216 0.25 8.51 16.23
CA SER A 216 -0.87 7.76 16.81
C SER A 216 -2.19 8.49 16.58
N PHE A 217 -3.27 7.76 16.52
CA PHE A 217 -4.60 8.34 16.38
C PHE A 217 -4.90 9.34 17.49
N GLY A 218 -5.32 10.54 17.11
CA GLY A 218 -5.63 11.66 18.01
C GLY A 218 -4.43 12.54 18.37
N GLU A 219 -3.22 12.22 17.91
CA GLU A 219 -2.03 13.07 18.12
C GLU A 219 -1.83 14.12 17.01
N GLY A 220 -2.58 14.02 15.91
CA GLY A 220 -2.50 14.92 14.75
C GLY A 220 -3.78 15.73 14.52
N ARG A 221 -4.13 15.94 13.26
CA ARG A 221 -5.24 16.83 12.85
C ARG A 221 -6.18 16.20 11.82
N ILE A 222 -6.01 14.92 11.50
CA ILE A 222 -6.86 14.25 10.51
C ILE A 222 -8.22 13.91 11.11
N ASP A 223 -9.28 14.11 10.34
CA ASP A 223 -10.60 13.57 10.69
C ASP A 223 -10.64 12.05 10.43
N LEU A 224 -10.03 11.31 11.35
CA LEU A 224 -9.89 9.85 11.25
C LEU A 224 -11.25 9.15 11.21
N VAL A 225 -12.26 9.68 11.89
CA VAL A 225 -13.62 9.09 11.92
C VAL A 225 -14.19 9.02 10.52
N ARG A 226 -14.08 10.10 9.76
CA ARG A 226 -14.56 10.19 8.37
C ARG A 226 -13.96 9.07 7.51
N TYR A 227 -12.65 8.83 7.59
CA TYR A 227 -11.96 7.84 6.75
C TYR A 227 -12.21 6.41 7.21
N LEU A 228 -12.30 6.16 8.51
CA LEU A 228 -12.68 4.85 9.06
C LEU A 228 -14.12 4.47 8.70
N GLU A 229 -15.06 5.43 8.75
CA GLU A 229 -16.43 5.20 8.29
C GLU A 229 -16.50 4.96 6.78
N MET A 230 -15.67 5.64 6.00
CA MET A 230 -15.55 5.39 4.55
C MET A 230 -15.03 3.99 4.28
N ALA A 231 -13.92 3.58 4.92
CA ALA A 231 -13.37 2.23 4.78
C ALA A 231 -14.39 1.15 5.15
N ARG A 232 -15.17 1.38 6.22
CA ARG A 232 -16.24 0.47 6.63
C ARG A 232 -17.34 0.34 5.59
N ARG A 233 -17.79 1.46 4.99
CA ARG A 233 -18.83 1.45 3.95
C ARG A 233 -18.39 0.71 2.69
N LEU A 234 -17.10 0.77 2.37
CA LEU A 234 -16.51 0.13 1.19
C LEU A 234 -16.04 -1.30 1.46
N ASP A 235 -16.15 -1.79 2.69
CA ASP A 235 -15.59 -3.08 3.16
C ASP A 235 -14.09 -3.22 2.82
N ALA A 236 -13.34 -2.11 2.91
CA ALA A 236 -11.92 -2.06 2.62
C ALA A 236 -11.08 -2.51 3.83
N GLY A 237 -9.86 -3.00 3.58
CA GLY A 237 -8.89 -3.25 4.65
C GLY A 237 -8.29 -1.94 5.15
N VAL A 238 -7.94 -1.89 6.43
CA VAL A 238 -7.31 -0.73 7.05
C VAL A 238 -6.02 -1.14 7.74
N VAL A 239 -4.89 -0.59 7.33
CA VAL A 239 -3.64 -0.62 8.10
C VAL A 239 -3.60 0.60 9.00
N VAL A 240 -3.44 0.37 10.31
CA VAL A 240 -3.11 1.44 11.26
C VAL A 240 -1.61 1.71 11.13
N GLU A 241 -1.25 2.65 10.26
CA GLU A 241 0.12 2.80 9.77
C GLU A 241 0.99 3.70 10.68
N VAL A 242 1.20 3.24 11.89
CA VAL A 242 2.19 3.81 12.81
C VAL A 242 3.44 2.94 12.84
N LYS A 243 4.58 3.47 13.27
CA LYS A 243 5.88 2.82 13.06
C LYS A 243 6.42 2.07 14.29
N GLU A 244 5.71 2.10 15.41
CA GLU A 244 6.10 1.47 16.69
C GLU A 244 4.90 0.79 17.36
N SER A 245 5.16 -0.31 18.07
CA SER A 245 4.14 -1.08 18.79
C SER A 245 3.41 -0.23 19.85
N GLY A 246 4.13 0.61 20.58
CA GLY A 246 3.55 1.52 21.58
C GLY A 246 2.60 2.56 20.95
N ALA A 247 2.95 3.10 19.76
CA ALA A 247 2.09 4.03 19.03
C ALA A 247 0.81 3.32 18.52
N LEU A 248 0.94 2.06 18.12
CA LEU A 248 -0.19 1.25 17.69
C LEU A 248 -1.18 0.99 18.84
N LEU A 249 -0.67 0.67 20.04
CA LEU A 249 -1.51 0.49 21.24
C LEU A 249 -2.26 1.78 21.60
N ARG A 250 -1.60 2.94 21.54
CA ARG A 250 -2.27 4.24 21.75
C ARG A 250 -3.35 4.48 20.70
N SER A 251 -3.08 4.16 19.44
CA SER A 251 -4.08 4.29 18.36
C SER A 251 -5.28 3.38 18.57
N ARG A 252 -5.07 2.16 19.06
CA ARG A 252 -6.14 1.22 19.42
C ARG A 252 -7.02 1.75 20.56
N GLU A 253 -6.43 2.41 21.55
CA GLU A 253 -7.13 2.99 22.69
C GLU A 253 -7.89 4.27 22.33
N TYR A 254 -7.54 4.90 21.22
CA TYR A 254 -8.21 6.08 20.72
C TYR A 254 -9.68 5.75 20.45
N ARG A 255 -10.58 6.20 21.36
CA ARG A 255 -12.01 5.91 21.34
C ARG A 255 -12.72 6.73 20.25
N ILE A 256 -12.53 6.36 19.01
CA ILE A 256 -13.42 6.77 17.94
C ILE A 256 -14.70 5.94 18.08
N ARG A 257 -15.62 6.36 18.94
CA ARG A 257 -16.92 5.73 19.25
C ARG A 257 -16.94 4.19 19.23
N PRO A 258 -17.53 3.48 20.23
CA PRO A 258 -17.42 2.03 20.45
C PRO A 258 -17.98 1.11 19.34
N ARG A 259 -18.21 1.62 18.14
CA ARG A 259 -18.79 0.90 16.98
C ARG A 259 -17.88 0.77 15.77
N ILE A 260 -16.64 1.23 15.82
CA ILE A 260 -15.72 1.24 14.65
C ILE A 260 -14.69 0.12 14.70
N TRP A 261 -14.44 -0.46 15.87
CA TRP A 261 -13.60 -1.64 16.08
C TRP A 261 -14.41 -2.93 16.16
#